data_49513880ee8efca6181e257ddf1f0e31
#
_entry.id   49513880ee8efca6181e257ddf1f0e31
#
_cell.length_a   1.000
_cell.length_b   1.000
_cell.length_c   1.000
_cell.angle_alpha   90.00
_cell.angle_beta   90.00
_cell.angle_gamma   90.00
#
_symmetry.space_group_name_H-M   'P 1'
#
loop_
_entity.id
_entity.type
_entity.pdbx_description
1 polymer ?
#
loop_
_entity_poly.entity_id
_entity_poly.type
_entity_poly.pdbx_seq_one_letter_code
_entity_poly.pdbx_strand_id
1 'polypeptide(L)'
;MSVITPKDCFHQPQVADLRLIACPGAEELTNLIDKHLVRWASEAGYQTDSFIIESACPRFHSGDAKGLVKESVRGDDIFIVVDPGNYSVTYKLFNYENHLSPDDHFANLKRLIQAVAGKAHRVSVIMPSLYGGRQHRRVSRESLDCAVALQELQAMGVKNIITFDAHDPRLMNAVPLMSFDNAMPTYQVLKNLLKKNPEISFDKDKFIVVSPDEGAMSRNMYFSSVLGCNLGMFYKRR
;
A
#
# COMPACT_ATOMS: atom_id res chain seq x y z
N MET A 1 -21.96 14.80 -12.12
CA MET A 1 -20.97 14.84 -11.04
C MET A 1 -19.69 15.43 -11.61
N SER A 2 -19.20 16.55 -11.09
CA SER A 2 -17.90 17.11 -11.46
C SER A 2 -16.82 16.12 -11.00
N VAL A 3 -15.87 15.80 -11.89
CA VAL A 3 -14.72 14.97 -11.52
C VAL A 3 -13.86 15.80 -10.57
N ILE A 4 -13.72 15.36 -9.32
CA ILE A 4 -12.82 15.98 -8.34
C ILE A 4 -11.40 15.69 -8.83
N THR A 5 -10.63 16.74 -9.09
CA THR A 5 -9.21 16.60 -9.45
C THR A 5 -8.34 16.59 -8.19
N PRO A 6 -7.11 16.03 -8.24
CA PRO A 6 -6.23 16.01 -7.06
C PRO A 6 -5.97 17.39 -6.45
N LYS A 7 -5.87 18.45 -7.26
CA LYS A 7 -5.70 19.82 -6.78
C LYS A 7 -6.93 20.33 -6.01
N ASP A 8 -8.13 19.87 -6.34
CA ASP A 8 -9.35 20.30 -5.66
C ASP A 8 -9.35 19.87 -4.19
N CYS A 9 -8.63 18.81 -3.84
CA CYS A 9 -8.47 18.35 -2.47
C CYS A 9 -7.74 19.40 -1.60
N PHE A 10 -6.78 20.13 -2.17
CA PHE A 10 -6.06 21.19 -1.45
C PHE A 10 -6.85 22.49 -1.31
N HIS A 11 -7.90 22.69 -2.10
CA HIS A 11 -8.79 23.86 -1.97
C HIS A 11 -9.86 23.71 -0.88
N GLN A 12 -10.06 22.48 -0.36
CA GLN A 12 -11.01 22.26 0.73
C GLN A 12 -10.33 22.54 2.07
N PRO A 13 -11.10 22.99 3.09
CA PRO A 13 -10.57 23.13 4.44
C PRO A 13 -10.00 21.80 4.93
N GLN A 14 -8.72 21.79 5.24
CA GLN A 14 -8.06 20.62 5.80
C GLN A 14 -8.35 20.54 7.31
N VAL A 15 -8.69 19.35 7.79
CA VAL A 15 -8.94 19.10 9.22
C VAL A 15 -7.62 18.98 9.99
N ALA A 16 -6.55 18.52 9.29
CA ALA A 16 -5.22 18.30 9.84
C ALA A 16 -4.17 18.36 8.71
N ASP A 17 -2.94 18.70 9.05
CA ASP A 17 -1.84 18.71 8.09
C ASP A 17 -1.49 17.30 7.66
N LEU A 18 -1.43 17.07 6.34
CA LEU A 18 -1.02 15.79 5.78
C LEU A 18 0.47 15.60 5.92
N ARG A 19 0.89 14.43 6.45
CA ARG A 19 2.29 14.05 6.57
C ARG A 19 2.53 12.59 6.16
N LEU A 20 3.69 12.34 5.58
CA LEU A 20 4.15 11.01 5.15
C LEU A 20 5.28 10.51 6.03
N ILE A 21 5.27 9.23 6.34
CA ILE A 21 6.35 8.52 7.04
C ILE A 21 6.70 7.27 6.25
N ALA A 22 7.98 7.08 5.92
CA ALA A 22 8.48 5.87 5.27
C ALA A 22 8.92 4.83 6.31
N CYS A 23 8.44 3.59 6.18
CA CYS A 23 9.11 2.46 6.79
C CYS A 23 10.42 2.14 6.05
N PRO A 24 11.43 1.51 6.70
CA PRO A 24 12.62 1.05 6.01
C PRO A 24 12.28 0.18 4.79
N GLY A 25 12.82 0.56 3.62
CA GLY A 25 12.56 -0.07 2.33
C GLY A 25 11.38 0.49 1.55
N ALA A 26 10.63 1.45 2.11
CA ALA A 26 9.53 2.13 1.42
C ALA A 26 9.87 3.58 1.02
N GLU A 27 11.11 4.00 1.18
CA GLU A 27 11.55 5.39 0.98
C GLU A 27 11.35 5.83 -0.48
N GLU A 28 11.67 4.97 -1.44
CA GLU A 28 11.52 5.30 -2.87
C GLU A 28 10.04 5.54 -3.23
N LEU A 29 9.16 4.65 -2.79
CA LEU A 29 7.72 4.80 -3.02
C LEU A 29 7.19 6.06 -2.33
N THR A 30 7.59 6.31 -1.09
CA THR A 30 7.18 7.49 -0.33
C THR A 30 7.63 8.78 -1.03
N ASN A 31 8.86 8.82 -1.54
CA ASN A 31 9.38 9.95 -2.31
C ASN A 31 8.60 10.17 -3.62
N LEU A 32 8.15 9.10 -4.30
CA LEU A 32 7.32 9.23 -5.49
C LEU A 32 5.93 9.79 -5.15
N ILE A 33 5.34 9.34 -4.05
CA ILE A 33 4.05 9.87 -3.56
C ILE A 33 4.22 11.37 -3.22
N ASP A 34 5.25 11.72 -2.47
CA ASP A 34 5.54 13.08 -2.05
C ASP A 34 5.68 14.03 -3.25
N LYS A 35 6.44 13.65 -4.28
CA LYS A 35 6.58 14.43 -5.51
C LYS A 35 5.24 14.74 -6.19
N HIS A 36 4.30 13.79 -6.17
CA HIS A 36 2.96 14.01 -6.70
C HIS A 36 2.16 14.97 -5.83
N LEU A 37 2.23 14.82 -4.51
CA LEU A 37 1.52 15.68 -3.56
C LEU A 37 2.04 17.11 -3.60
N VAL A 38 3.36 17.32 -3.61
CA VAL A 38 4.00 18.63 -3.74
C VAL A 38 3.56 19.32 -5.03
N ARG A 39 3.56 18.58 -6.16
CA ARG A 39 3.08 19.12 -7.42
C ARG A 39 1.62 19.56 -7.34
N TRP A 40 0.73 18.75 -6.81
CA TRP A 40 -0.69 19.07 -6.69
C TRP A 40 -0.95 20.23 -5.73
N ALA A 41 -0.20 20.29 -4.64
CA ALA A 41 -0.23 21.41 -3.69
C ALA A 41 0.18 22.71 -4.40
N SER A 42 1.29 22.69 -5.17
CA SER A 42 1.74 23.84 -5.94
C SER A 42 0.73 24.28 -7.00
N GLU A 43 0.10 23.34 -7.72
CA GLU A 43 -0.98 23.62 -8.68
C GLU A 43 -2.22 24.24 -8.00
N ALA A 44 -2.42 24.00 -6.72
CA ALA A 44 -3.47 24.58 -5.89
C ALA A 44 -3.04 25.89 -5.17
N GLY A 45 -1.80 26.34 -5.39
CA GLY A 45 -1.28 27.57 -4.78
C GLY A 45 -0.65 27.41 -3.39
N TYR A 46 -0.48 26.18 -2.91
CA TYR A 46 0.22 25.90 -1.64
C TYR A 46 1.71 25.72 -1.89
N GLN A 47 2.53 26.41 -1.08
CA GLN A 47 3.99 26.30 -1.10
C GLN A 47 4.43 25.30 -0.03
N THR A 48 4.95 24.16 -0.45
CA THR A 48 5.59 23.17 0.42
C THR A 48 6.68 22.44 -0.34
N ASP A 49 7.79 22.18 0.33
CA ASP A 49 8.92 21.45 -0.27
C ASP A 49 8.74 19.93 -0.14
N SER A 50 8.07 19.48 0.91
CA SER A 50 7.82 18.06 1.16
C SER A 50 6.76 17.86 2.24
N PHE A 51 6.06 16.73 2.18
CA PHE A 51 5.16 16.23 3.22
C PHE A 51 5.83 15.14 4.09
N ILE A 52 7.07 14.73 3.77
CA ILE A 52 7.76 13.65 4.47
C ILE A 52 8.31 14.12 5.81
N ILE A 53 8.03 13.32 6.85
CA ILE A 53 8.69 13.41 8.16
C ILE A 53 9.79 12.37 8.23
N GLU A 54 10.98 12.78 8.64
CA GLU A 54 12.10 11.87 8.80
C GLU A 54 11.83 10.86 9.90
N SER A 55 12.01 9.58 9.58
CA SER A 55 11.79 8.46 10.49
C SER A 55 12.89 7.42 10.35
N ALA A 56 13.02 6.56 11.36
CA ALA A 56 13.98 5.46 11.33
C ALA A 56 13.53 4.30 12.22
N CYS A 57 14.00 3.11 11.90
CA CYS A 57 13.86 1.92 12.76
C CYS A 57 15.25 1.32 13.03
N PRO A 58 16.10 2.00 13.83
CA PRO A 58 17.43 1.50 14.15
C PRO A 58 17.34 0.19 14.92
N ARG A 59 18.26 -0.73 14.60
CA ARG A 59 18.40 -2.00 15.30
C ARG A 59 19.58 -1.98 16.25
N PHE A 60 19.39 -2.63 17.39
CA PHE A 60 20.44 -2.92 18.36
C PHE A 60 21.21 -4.19 17.96
N HIS A 61 22.35 -4.42 18.57
CA HIS A 61 23.17 -5.62 18.32
C HIS A 61 22.42 -6.94 18.62
N SER A 62 21.46 -6.90 19.54
CA SER A 62 20.57 -8.04 19.88
C SER A 62 19.55 -8.36 18.78
N GLY A 63 19.40 -7.49 17.76
CA GLY A 63 18.37 -7.62 16.73
C GLY A 63 17.08 -6.87 17.05
N ASP A 64 16.89 -6.39 18.28
CA ASP A 64 15.76 -5.52 18.64
C ASP A 64 15.82 -4.22 17.86
N ALA A 65 14.66 -3.62 17.64
CA ALA A 65 14.57 -2.32 16.98
C ALA A 65 13.62 -1.38 17.71
N LYS A 66 13.75 -0.09 17.43
CA LYS A 66 12.82 0.94 17.91
C LYS A 66 12.34 1.80 16.74
N GLY A 67 11.12 2.33 16.80
CA GLY A 67 10.63 3.35 15.88
C GLY A 67 11.01 4.75 16.37
N LEU A 68 11.50 5.58 15.47
CA LEU A 68 11.83 6.98 15.70
C LEU A 68 11.14 7.85 14.65
N VAL A 69 10.53 8.94 15.10
CA VAL A 69 10.04 10.03 14.27
C VAL A 69 10.71 11.30 14.77
N LYS A 70 11.36 12.04 13.88
CA LYS A 70 12.27 13.12 14.29
C LYS A 70 11.59 14.49 14.46
N GLU A 71 10.34 14.60 13.99
CA GLU A 71 9.56 15.83 14.07
C GLU A 71 8.31 15.64 14.93
N SER A 72 7.67 16.75 15.31
CA SER A 72 6.37 16.70 15.96
C SER A 72 5.31 16.25 14.97
N VAL A 73 4.43 15.36 15.42
CA VAL A 73 3.27 14.85 14.65
C VAL A 73 1.95 15.25 15.33
N ARG A 74 2.00 16.22 16.21
CA ARG A 74 0.84 16.59 17.04
C ARG A 74 -0.24 17.24 16.20
N GLY A 75 -1.35 16.55 16.08
CA GLY A 75 -2.52 17.02 15.33
C GLY A 75 -2.49 16.69 13.84
N ASP A 76 -1.42 16.09 13.33
CA ASP A 76 -1.26 15.77 11.91
C ASP A 76 -2.05 14.54 11.48
N ASP A 77 -2.40 14.48 10.20
CA ASP A 77 -2.92 13.31 9.50
C ASP A 77 -1.75 12.53 8.88
N ILE A 78 -1.39 11.41 9.52
CA ILE A 78 -0.18 10.65 9.21
C ILE A 78 -0.49 9.49 8.29
N PHE A 79 0.24 9.40 7.19
CA PHE A 79 0.26 8.24 6.29
C PHE A 79 1.60 7.53 6.39
N ILE A 80 1.60 6.31 6.90
CA ILE A 80 2.80 5.47 7.01
C ILE A 80 2.85 4.52 5.82
N VAL A 81 3.92 4.62 5.03
CA VAL A 81 4.14 3.77 3.85
C VAL A 81 5.02 2.60 4.22
N VAL A 82 4.61 1.39 3.89
CA VAL A 82 5.35 0.15 4.16
C VAL A 82 5.30 -0.78 2.97
N ASP A 83 6.42 -1.40 2.63
CA ASP A 83 6.51 -2.49 1.65
C ASP A 83 6.99 -3.78 2.33
N PRO A 84 6.07 -4.67 2.76
CA PRO A 84 6.44 -5.93 3.40
C PRO A 84 7.16 -6.90 2.45
N GLY A 85 7.06 -6.69 1.14
CA GLY A 85 7.71 -7.52 0.12
C GLY A 85 9.15 -7.12 -0.19
N ASN A 86 9.64 -6.02 0.34
CA ASN A 86 10.98 -5.53 0.07
C ASN A 86 12.04 -6.44 0.71
N TYR A 87 12.91 -7.02 -0.13
CA TYR A 87 14.00 -7.90 0.31
C TYR A 87 15.37 -7.22 0.25
N SER A 88 15.44 -5.96 -0.17
CA SER A 88 16.72 -5.25 -0.36
C SER A 88 17.32 -4.69 0.93
N VAL A 89 16.49 -4.48 1.95
CA VAL A 89 16.93 -3.90 3.23
C VAL A 89 17.61 -4.95 4.08
N THR A 90 18.84 -4.64 4.52
CA THR A 90 19.61 -5.54 5.38
C THR A 90 19.92 -4.91 6.75
N TYR A 91 20.25 -5.75 7.71
CA TYR A 91 20.77 -5.35 9.02
C TYR A 91 21.79 -6.37 9.53
N LYS A 92 22.66 -5.93 10.43
CA LYS A 92 23.66 -6.82 11.05
C LYS A 92 23.15 -7.33 12.40
N LEU A 93 23.19 -8.64 12.59
CA LEU A 93 22.94 -9.34 13.83
C LEU A 93 24.19 -10.15 14.18
N PHE A 94 24.88 -9.86 15.27
CA PHE A 94 26.14 -10.49 15.64
C PHE A 94 27.16 -10.57 14.48
N ASN A 95 27.29 -9.47 13.71
CA ASN A 95 28.14 -9.33 12.52
C ASN A 95 27.70 -10.11 11.27
N TYR A 96 26.61 -10.89 11.32
CA TYR A 96 26.00 -11.49 10.14
C TYR A 96 25.01 -10.53 9.49
N GLU A 97 25.07 -10.46 8.18
CA GLU A 97 24.11 -9.68 7.40
C GLU A 97 22.82 -10.48 7.18
N ASN A 98 21.69 -9.87 7.52
CA ASN A 98 20.37 -10.47 7.39
C ASN A 98 19.46 -9.52 6.60
N HIS A 99 18.65 -10.07 5.72
CA HIS A 99 17.59 -9.32 5.05
C HIS A 99 16.38 -9.16 5.97
N LEU A 100 15.67 -8.02 5.86
CA LEU A 100 14.39 -7.87 6.51
C LEU A 100 13.38 -8.85 5.90
N SER A 101 12.74 -9.63 6.74
CA SER A 101 11.59 -10.46 6.37
C SER A 101 10.31 -9.62 6.31
N PRO A 102 9.22 -10.15 5.72
CA PRO A 102 7.89 -9.53 5.84
C PRO A 102 7.48 -9.23 7.29
N ASP A 103 7.83 -10.12 8.22
CA ASP A 103 7.55 -9.95 9.65
C ASP A 103 8.35 -8.79 10.24
N ASP A 104 9.61 -8.62 9.84
CA ASP A 104 10.44 -7.48 10.24
C ASP A 104 9.86 -6.15 9.76
N HIS A 105 9.41 -6.09 8.50
CA HIS A 105 8.74 -4.91 7.95
C HIS A 105 7.44 -4.60 8.69
N PHE A 106 6.62 -5.59 8.96
CA PHE A 106 5.39 -5.44 9.73
C PHE A 106 5.67 -5.00 11.18
N ALA A 107 6.71 -5.55 11.81
CA ALA A 107 7.14 -5.12 13.13
C ALA A 107 7.66 -3.66 13.13
N ASN A 108 8.38 -3.23 12.10
CA ASN A 108 8.81 -1.84 11.94
C ASN A 108 7.64 -0.88 11.74
N LEU A 109 6.62 -1.27 10.95
CA LEU A 109 5.37 -0.53 10.83
C LEU A 109 4.73 -0.31 12.21
N LYS A 110 4.57 -1.37 13.00
CA LYS A 110 4.00 -1.28 14.36
C LYS A 110 4.80 -0.35 15.28
N ARG A 111 6.13 -0.34 15.17
CA ARG A 111 7.01 0.57 15.94
C ARG A 111 6.78 2.04 15.55
N LEU A 112 6.65 2.34 14.26
CA LEU A 112 6.36 3.71 13.79
C LEU A 112 4.95 4.15 14.18
N ILE A 113 3.95 3.27 14.10
CA ILE A 113 2.59 3.56 14.61
C ILE A 113 2.65 3.93 16.09
N GLN A 114 3.38 3.17 16.91
CA GLN A 114 3.56 3.46 18.35
C GLN A 114 4.24 4.82 18.59
N ALA A 115 5.21 5.18 17.75
CA ALA A 115 5.92 6.45 17.89
C ALA A 115 5.03 7.68 17.66
N VAL A 116 3.97 7.56 16.85
CA VAL A 116 3.03 8.64 16.53
C VAL A 116 1.70 8.54 17.30
N ALA A 117 1.37 7.36 17.83
CA ALA A 117 0.10 7.09 18.51
C ALA A 117 -0.16 8.04 19.68
N GLY A 118 -1.42 8.47 19.82
CA GLY A 118 -1.87 9.40 20.85
C GLY A 118 -1.41 10.85 20.66
N LYS A 119 -0.71 11.17 19.57
CA LYS A 119 -0.26 12.53 19.21
C LYS A 119 -0.84 12.95 17.87
N ALA A 120 -0.77 12.09 16.86
CA ALA A 120 -1.37 12.31 15.55
C ALA A 120 -2.90 12.42 15.65
N HIS A 121 -3.49 13.24 14.78
CA HIS A 121 -4.95 13.31 14.63
C HIS A 121 -5.51 11.99 14.08
N ARG A 122 -4.86 11.45 13.04
CA ARG A 122 -5.23 10.20 12.40
C ARG A 122 -3.97 9.46 11.90
N VAL A 123 -4.03 8.14 11.90
CA VAL A 123 -2.98 7.29 11.30
C VAL A 123 -3.62 6.41 10.23
N SER A 124 -3.10 6.54 9.01
CA SER A 124 -3.40 5.71 7.85
C SER A 124 -2.16 4.94 7.42
N VAL A 125 -2.35 3.74 6.87
CA VAL A 125 -1.25 2.91 6.39
C VAL A 125 -1.39 2.69 4.88
N ILE A 126 -0.33 2.95 4.13
CA ILE A 126 -0.20 2.60 2.71
C ILE A 126 0.67 1.36 2.62
N MET A 127 0.04 0.24 2.28
CA MET A 127 0.68 -1.08 2.18
C MET A 127 0.34 -1.69 0.82
N PRO A 128 1.11 -1.40 -0.25
CA PRO A 128 0.78 -1.81 -1.62
C PRO A 128 0.55 -3.31 -1.77
N SER A 129 1.35 -4.13 -1.07
CA SER A 129 1.15 -5.57 -0.96
C SER A 129 0.82 -5.92 0.49
N LEU A 130 -0.35 -6.47 0.74
CA LEU A 130 -0.79 -6.80 2.11
C LEU A 130 0.11 -7.85 2.75
N TYR A 131 0.60 -7.55 3.96
CA TYR A 131 1.26 -8.53 4.81
C TYR A 131 0.33 -9.73 5.07
N GLY A 132 0.84 -10.94 4.85
CA GLY A 132 0.06 -12.16 4.99
C GLY A 132 -1.11 -12.31 4.01
N GLY A 133 -1.20 -11.51 2.94
CA GLY A 133 -2.36 -11.42 2.04
C GLY A 133 -2.82 -12.74 1.42
N ARG A 134 -1.95 -13.76 1.33
CA ARG A 134 -2.32 -15.13 0.89
C ARG A 134 -2.99 -15.94 2.00
N GLN A 135 -2.85 -15.54 3.26
CA GLN A 135 -3.48 -16.16 4.44
C GLN A 135 -4.79 -15.41 4.80
N HIS A 136 -5.69 -15.34 3.82
CA HIS A 136 -6.96 -14.61 3.89
C HIS A 136 -8.16 -15.48 4.27
N ARG A 137 -7.99 -16.80 4.26
CA ARG A 137 -9.03 -17.77 4.64
C ARG A 137 -8.41 -18.95 5.38
N ARG A 138 -9.19 -19.56 6.23
CA ARG A 138 -8.84 -20.77 6.96
C ARG A 138 -9.61 -21.95 6.39
N VAL A 139 -8.93 -23.02 6.07
CA VAL A 139 -9.52 -24.27 5.54
C VAL A 139 -9.48 -25.38 6.59
N SER A 140 -8.43 -25.40 7.41
CA SER A 140 -8.24 -26.39 8.47
C SER A 140 -7.63 -25.75 9.73
N ARG A 141 -6.67 -26.41 10.35
CA ARG A 141 -5.93 -25.91 11.52
C ARG A 141 -4.78 -25.00 11.09
N GLU A 142 -5.10 -23.90 10.44
CA GLU A 142 -4.16 -22.91 9.88
C GLU A 142 -4.28 -21.58 10.62
N SER A 143 -3.21 -20.80 10.59
CA SER A 143 -3.26 -19.39 11.00
C SER A 143 -4.11 -18.56 10.02
N LEU A 144 -4.53 -17.38 10.45
CA LEU A 144 -5.25 -16.41 9.62
C LEU A 144 -4.52 -15.06 9.69
N ASP A 145 -3.26 -15.06 9.25
CA ASP A 145 -2.30 -14.01 9.53
C ASP A 145 -2.74 -12.64 9.01
N CYS A 146 -3.30 -12.58 7.81
CA CYS A 146 -3.70 -11.29 7.24
C CYS A 146 -4.83 -10.63 8.05
N ALA A 147 -5.86 -11.38 8.44
CA ALA A 147 -6.96 -10.84 9.23
C ALA A 147 -6.50 -10.41 10.62
N VAL A 148 -5.66 -11.22 11.28
CA VAL A 148 -5.09 -10.88 12.59
C VAL A 148 -4.22 -9.64 12.51
N ALA A 149 -3.35 -9.53 11.49
CA ALA A 149 -2.52 -8.35 11.29
C ALA A 149 -3.36 -7.08 11.09
N LEU A 150 -4.44 -7.13 10.29
CA LEU A 150 -5.35 -6.00 10.12
C LEU A 150 -6.03 -5.61 11.44
N GLN A 151 -6.46 -6.58 12.24
CA GLN A 151 -7.06 -6.36 13.55
C GLN A 151 -6.06 -5.76 14.55
N GLU A 152 -4.79 -6.20 14.53
CA GLU A 152 -3.73 -5.57 15.32
C GLU A 152 -3.57 -4.10 14.96
N LEU A 153 -3.49 -3.75 13.68
CA LEU A 153 -3.38 -2.37 13.23
C LEU A 153 -4.59 -1.53 13.66
N GLN A 154 -5.81 -2.09 13.53
CA GLN A 154 -7.02 -1.42 14.01
C GLN A 154 -6.97 -1.18 15.53
N ALA A 155 -6.54 -2.17 16.32
CA ALA A 155 -6.39 -2.06 17.77
C ALA A 155 -5.32 -1.02 18.17
N MET A 156 -4.28 -0.84 17.36
CA MET A 156 -3.27 0.20 17.54
C MET A 156 -3.75 1.61 17.13
N GLY A 157 -4.99 1.75 16.64
CA GLY A 157 -5.60 3.04 16.33
C GLY A 157 -5.49 3.45 14.86
N VAL A 158 -5.00 2.59 13.96
CA VAL A 158 -5.04 2.83 12.52
C VAL A 158 -6.49 2.96 12.06
N LYS A 159 -6.78 3.99 11.27
CA LYS A 159 -8.14 4.32 10.80
C LYS A 159 -8.38 3.93 9.35
N ASN A 160 -7.32 3.84 8.56
CA ASN A 160 -7.41 3.50 7.15
C ASN A 160 -6.21 2.66 6.68
N ILE A 161 -6.48 1.68 5.83
CA ILE A 161 -5.47 0.93 5.07
C ILE A 161 -5.74 1.13 3.59
N ILE A 162 -4.69 1.53 2.86
CA ILE A 162 -4.69 1.65 1.41
C ILE A 162 -3.80 0.54 0.86
N THR A 163 -4.36 -0.30 0.01
CA THR A 163 -3.64 -1.40 -0.66
C THR A 163 -3.98 -1.48 -2.13
N PHE A 164 -3.20 -2.25 -2.90
CA PHE A 164 -3.47 -2.47 -4.32
C PHE A 164 -3.76 -3.95 -4.56
N ASP A 165 -4.88 -4.21 -5.26
CA ASP A 165 -5.23 -5.52 -5.78
C ASP A 165 -5.09 -6.63 -4.74
N ALA A 166 -5.74 -6.46 -3.60
CA ALA A 166 -5.75 -7.45 -2.52
C ALA A 166 -6.13 -8.83 -3.05
N HIS A 167 -5.38 -9.86 -2.62
CA HIS A 167 -5.60 -11.25 -3.06
C HIS A 167 -7.04 -11.72 -2.86
N ASP A 168 -7.69 -11.26 -1.78
CA ASP A 168 -9.13 -11.40 -1.56
C ASP A 168 -9.68 -10.07 -1.00
N PRO A 169 -10.53 -9.35 -1.75
CA PRO A 169 -11.09 -8.07 -1.28
C PRO A 169 -11.98 -8.21 -0.04
N ARG A 170 -12.49 -9.41 0.27
CA ARG A 170 -13.30 -9.68 1.47
C ARG A 170 -12.54 -9.56 2.78
N LEU A 171 -11.20 -9.40 2.72
CA LEU A 171 -10.39 -9.07 3.90
C LEU A 171 -10.87 -7.84 4.66
N MET A 172 -11.52 -6.88 3.97
CA MET A 172 -12.17 -5.73 4.61
C MET A 172 -13.17 -6.14 5.70
N ASN A 173 -13.80 -7.32 5.57
CA ASN A 173 -14.77 -7.80 6.56
C ASN A 173 -14.13 -8.19 7.91
N ALA A 174 -12.81 -8.36 7.96
CA ALA A 174 -12.10 -8.62 9.21
C ALA A 174 -11.99 -7.38 10.11
N VAL A 175 -12.18 -6.18 9.53
CA VAL A 175 -11.98 -4.89 10.21
C VAL A 175 -13.10 -3.90 9.89
N PRO A 176 -14.35 -4.20 10.30
CA PRO A 176 -15.53 -3.44 9.89
C PRO A 176 -15.56 -1.99 10.41
N LEU A 177 -14.71 -1.64 11.39
CA LEU A 177 -14.60 -0.30 11.97
C LEU A 177 -13.37 0.48 11.46
N MET A 178 -12.63 -0.07 10.48
CA MET A 178 -11.49 0.56 9.84
C MET A 178 -11.76 0.68 8.34
N SER A 179 -11.42 1.82 7.74
CA SER A 179 -11.51 1.97 6.29
C SER A 179 -10.46 1.07 5.60
N PHE A 180 -10.87 0.42 4.52
CA PHE A 180 -10.02 -0.46 3.74
C PHE A 180 -10.17 -0.12 2.25
N ASP A 181 -9.20 0.62 1.72
CA ASP A 181 -9.19 1.08 0.35
C ASP A 181 -8.34 0.13 -0.52
N ASN A 182 -9.01 -0.72 -1.29
CA ASN A 182 -8.38 -1.63 -2.24
C ASN A 182 -8.39 -1.00 -3.65
N ALA A 183 -7.30 -0.36 -4.02
CA ALA A 183 -7.16 0.28 -5.33
C ALA A 183 -6.77 -0.72 -6.41
N MET A 184 -7.44 -0.65 -7.56
CA MET A 184 -7.13 -1.49 -8.73
C MET A 184 -6.19 -0.74 -9.68
N PRO A 185 -5.00 -1.26 -9.97
CA PRO A 185 -4.01 -0.59 -10.82
C PRO A 185 -4.33 -0.70 -12.32
N THR A 186 -5.45 -1.30 -12.70
CA THR A 186 -5.80 -1.64 -14.08
C THR A 186 -5.63 -0.48 -15.05
N TYR A 187 -6.17 0.69 -14.70
CA TYR A 187 -6.05 1.88 -15.56
C TYR A 187 -4.59 2.27 -15.82
N GLN A 188 -3.76 2.29 -14.78
CA GLN A 188 -2.35 2.66 -14.90
C GLN A 188 -1.55 1.62 -15.68
N VAL A 189 -1.87 0.33 -15.49
CA VAL A 189 -1.26 -0.78 -16.25
C VAL A 189 -1.59 -0.62 -17.73
N LEU A 190 -2.85 -0.45 -18.10
CA LEU A 190 -3.29 -0.30 -19.49
C LEU A 190 -2.73 0.97 -20.13
N LYS A 191 -2.76 2.10 -19.44
CA LYS A 191 -2.18 3.36 -19.91
C LYS A 191 -0.69 3.22 -20.22
N ASN A 192 0.08 2.57 -19.33
CA ASN A 192 1.51 2.35 -19.57
C ASN A 192 1.78 1.32 -20.66
N LEU A 193 0.94 0.27 -20.76
CA LEU A 193 1.03 -0.72 -21.83
C LEU A 193 0.88 -0.04 -23.19
N LEU A 194 -0.16 0.75 -23.39
CA LEU A 194 -0.41 1.49 -24.63
C LEU A 194 0.68 2.53 -24.94
N LYS A 195 1.17 3.22 -23.89
CA LYS A 195 2.25 4.21 -24.09
C LYS A 195 3.55 3.55 -24.58
N LYS A 196 3.86 2.34 -24.10
CA LYS A 196 5.08 1.62 -24.47
C LYS A 196 4.94 0.82 -25.77
N ASN A 197 3.73 0.48 -26.14
CA ASN A 197 3.42 -0.38 -27.29
C ASN A 197 2.24 0.25 -28.07
N PRO A 198 2.47 1.36 -28.79
CA PRO A 198 1.40 2.09 -29.50
C PRO A 198 0.78 1.28 -30.64
N GLU A 199 1.47 0.22 -31.09
CA GLU A 199 1.00 -0.71 -32.13
C GLU A 199 -0.03 -1.71 -31.65
N ILE A 200 -0.25 -1.86 -30.34
CA ILE A 200 -1.24 -2.80 -29.79
C ILE A 200 -2.65 -2.30 -30.11
N SER A 201 -3.40 -3.13 -30.80
CA SER A 201 -4.84 -2.96 -31.01
C SER A 201 -5.61 -3.92 -30.10
N PHE A 202 -6.60 -3.38 -29.36
CA PHE A 202 -7.53 -4.19 -28.55
C PHE A 202 -8.74 -4.69 -29.35
N ASP A 203 -8.60 -4.81 -30.66
CA ASP A 203 -9.63 -5.44 -31.51
C ASP A 203 -9.93 -6.85 -30.99
N LYS A 204 -11.19 -7.14 -30.70
CA LYS A 204 -11.66 -8.42 -30.15
C LYS A 204 -11.30 -9.64 -31.00
N ASP A 205 -11.06 -9.44 -32.30
CA ASP A 205 -10.69 -10.50 -33.22
C ASP A 205 -9.16 -10.73 -33.29
N LYS A 206 -8.37 -9.80 -32.71
CA LYS A 206 -6.92 -9.84 -32.73
C LYS A 206 -6.29 -9.85 -31.35
N PHE A 207 -7.06 -9.57 -30.31
CA PHE A 207 -6.58 -9.47 -28.94
C PHE A 207 -7.44 -10.28 -27.99
N ILE A 208 -6.81 -11.01 -27.09
CA ILE A 208 -7.48 -11.81 -26.06
C ILE A 208 -6.75 -11.63 -24.72
N VAL A 209 -7.51 -11.48 -23.65
CA VAL A 209 -7.01 -11.61 -22.29
C VAL A 209 -7.01 -13.09 -21.91
N VAL A 210 -5.88 -13.59 -21.37
CA VAL A 210 -5.79 -14.98 -20.94
C VAL A 210 -5.50 -15.07 -19.45
N SER A 211 -6.39 -15.76 -18.73
CA SER A 211 -6.16 -16.07 -17.31
C SER A 211 -5.18 -17.25 -17.16
N PRO A 212 -4.11 -17.12 -16.37
CA PRO A 212 -3.13 -18.19 -16.17
C PRO A 212 -3.68 -19.39 -15.36
N ASP A 213 -4.70 -19.15 -14.55
CA ASP A 213 -5.40 -20.16 -13.75
C ASP A 213 -6.77 -19.66 -13.27
N GLU A 214 -7.51 -20.53 -12.56
CA GLU A 214 -8.81 -20.20 -12.00
C GLU A 214 -8.77 -19.07 -10.96
N GLY A 215 -7.68 -18.97 -10.18
CA GLY A 215 -7.51 -17.95 -9.13
C GLY A 215 -7.42 -16.53 -9.67
N ALA A 216 -6.92 -16.35 -10.89
CA ALA A 216 -6.80 -15.05 -11.55
C ALA A 216 -8.04 -14.67 -12.39
N MET A 217 -9.05 -15.54 -12.47
CA MET A 217 -10.19 -15.37 -13.39
C MET A 217 -10.94 -14.05 -13.17
N SER A 218 -11.34 -13.74 -11.95
CA SER A 218 -12.11 -12.52 -11.65
C SER A 218 -11.37 -11.25 -12.03
N ARG A 219 -10.05 -11.21 -11.80
CA ARG A 219 -9.17 -10.09 -12.21
C ARG A 219 -9.12 -9.98 -13.73
N ASN A 220 -8.92 -11.09 -14.43
CA ASN A 220 -8.85 -11.09 -15.89
C ASN A 220 -10.20 -10.83 -16.56
N MET A 221 -11.31 -11.21 -15.94
CA MET A 221 -12.66 -10.79 -16.36
C MET A 221 -12.82 -9.27 -16.33
N TYR A 222 -12.28 -8.62 -15.30
CA TYR A 222 -12.29 -7.16 -15.23
C TYR A 222 -11.48 -6.53 -16.37
N PHE A 223 -10.25 -7.01 -16.64
CA PHE A 223 -9.45 -6.54 -17.77
C PHE A 223 -10.15 -6.75 -19.12
N SER A 224 -10.68 -7.96 -19.34
CA SER A 224 -11.42 -8.29 -20.56
C SER A 224 -12.64 -7.38 -20.76
N SER A 225 -13.39 -7.12 -19.69
CA SER A 225 -14.55 -6.23 -19.73
C SER A 225 -14.16 -4.78 -20.04
N VAL A 226 -13.11 -4.27 -19.44
CA VAL A 226 -12.60 -2.89 -19.69
C VAL A 226 -12.11 -2.74 -21.12
N LEU A 227 -11.44 -3.75 -21.68
CA LEU A 227 -10.89 -3.74 -23.02
C LEU A 227 -11.90 -4.11 -24.12
N GLY A 228 -13.07 -4.69 -23.74
CA GLY A 228 -14.09 -5.15 -24.69
C GLY A 228 -13.62 -6.34 -25.54
N CYS A 229 -12.66 -7.15 -25.05
CA CYS A 229 -12.08 -8.28 -25.77
C CYS A 229 -12.49 -9.63 -25.15
N ASN A 230 -12.17 -10.72 -25.87
CA ASN A 230 -12.44 -12.08 -25.40
C ASN A 230 -11.55 -12.48 -24.23
N LEU A 231 -12.03 -13.44 -23.42
CA LEU A 231 -11.30 -14.02 -22.29
C LEU A 231 -11.05 -15.50 -22.51
N GLY A 232 -9.79 -15.91 -22.43
CA GLY A 232 -9.37 -17.30 -22.35
C GLY A 232 -8.88 -17.66 -20.94
N MET A 233 -8.79 -18.96 -20.66
CA MET A 233 -8.25 -19.45 -19.37
C MET A 233 -7.43 -20.69 -19.59
N PHE A 234 -6.28 -20.77 -18.89
CA PHE A 234 -5.55 -22.02 -18.74
C PHE A 234 -6.01 -22.76 -17.49
N TYR A 235 -6.31 -24.05 -17.66
CA TYR A 235 -6.61 -24.91 -16.52
C TYR A 235 -5.31 -25.44 -15.91
N LYS A 236 -5.14 -25.21 -14.62
CA LYS A 236 -3.98 -25.73 -13.86
C LYS A 236 -4.43 -26.91 -13.00
N ARG A 237 -4.10 -28.11 -13.41
CA ARG A 237 -4.26 -29.31 -12.57
C ARG A 237 -3.19 -29.30 -11.47
N ARG A 238 -3.61 -29.35 -10.21
CA ARG A 238 -2.74 -29.52 -9.03
C ARG A 238 -2.74 -30.98 -8.60
#